data_37c607faff26e610e402c30557d678bc
#
_entry.id   37c607faff26e610e402c30557d678bc
#
_cell.length_a   1.000
_cell.length_b   1.000
_cell.length_c   1.000
_cell.angle_alpha   90.00
_cell.angle_beta   90.00
_cell.angle_gamma   90.00
#
_symmetry.space_group_name_H-M   'P 1'
#
loop_
_entity.id
_entity.type
_entity.pdbx_description
1 polymer ?
#
loop_
_entity_poly.entity_id
_entity_poly.type
_entity_poly.pdbx_seq_one_letter_code
_entity_poly.pdbx_strand_id
1 'polypeptide(L)'
;MPARSNDFQAVVYFIRSHVDADAVVTESAMLPDRTGGLREVDVLITSRARDGRQVRIGVECRDHRQKPDITWGEQVVTKHADLELDQMVMVSSSGFTAGAVAKARYYGIELVTPERPIPADGPLGRLGQPHLEFRDLIRERLISVLGQVGRNGDSQAIALPAGAAVFDAEGMMLCSVAELVGIFLDGADLREVVAQAPRQSVELRVQVSDFVLRRNEGGDPIEVFIGTRDGHLLRLTDFDAVLGARVEARPVLLAAAELQGTAYTVGAGHVGDNHALVIFSDTPAGERMSVRVTDADGQVSNWIADRST
;
A
#
# COMPACT_ATOMS: atom_id res chain seq x y z
N MET A 1 14.76 -10.12 -7.48
CA MET A 1 13.65 -9.25 -7.89
C MET A 1 12.38 -9.96 -7.48
N PRO A 2 11.46 -9.36 -6.73
CA PRO A 2 10.17 -9.97 -6.53
C PRO A 2 9.52 -10.11 -7.90
N ALA A 3 9.00 -11.29 -8.17
CA ALA A 3 8.32 -11.55 -9.40
C ALA A 3 7.04 -10.70 -9.50
N ARG A 4 6.51 -10.61 -10.68
CA ARG A 4 5.38 -9.75 -11.03
C ARG A 4 4.11 -10.22 -10.33
N SER A 5 3.91 -9.76 -9.10
CA SER A 5 2.61 -9.84 -8.44
C SER A 5 1.60 -9.05 -9.29
N ASN A 6 0.54 -9.70 -9.73
CA ASN A 6 -0.59 -9.03 -10.35
C ASN A 6 -1.72 -8.84 -9.32
N ASP A 7 -2.67 -7.95 -9.61
CA ASP A 7 -3.77 -7.67 -8.68
C ASP A 7 -4.57 -8.92 -8.29
N PHE A 8 -4.74 -9.87 -9.20
CA PHE A 8 -5.46 -11.11 -8.94
C PHE A 8 -4.72 -12.02 -7.94
N GLN A 9 -3.40 -12.16 -8.09
CA GLN A 9 -2.55 -12.87 -7.14
C GLN A 9 -2.61 -12.21 -5.75
N ALA A 10 -2.56 -10.87 -5.71
CA ALA A 10 -2.70 -10.11 -4.47
C ALA A 10 -4.06 -10.33 -3.79
N VAL A 11 -5.15 -10.38 -4.57
CA VAL A 11 -6.48 -10.72 -4.04
C VAL A 11 -6.48 -12.10 -3.38
N VAL A 12 -5.95 -13.11 -4.05
CA VAL A 12 -5.87 -14.48 -3.51
C VAL A 12 -5.01 -14.51 -2.24
N TYR A 13 -3.86 -13.83 -2.24
CA TYR A 13 -2.99 -13.70 -1.07
C TYR A 13 -3.73 -13.10 0.13
N PHE A 14 -4.40 -11.95 -0.05
CA PHE A 14 -5.11 -11.30 1.05
C PHE A 14 -6.29 -12.12 1.58
N ILE A 15 -7.10 -12.72 0.69
CA ILE A 15 -8.21 -13.58 1.12
C ILE A 15 -7.67 -14.73 1.96
N ARG A 16 -6.60 -15.39 1.53
CA ARG A 16 -5.98 -16.47 2.30
C ARG A 16 -5.42 -15.98 3.63
N SER A 17 -4.76 -14.84 3.66
CA SER A 17 -4.26 -14.23 4.90
C SER A 17 -5.39 -13.87 5.89
N HIS A 18 -6.59 -13.58 5.39
CA HIS A 18 -7.74 -13.29 6.23
C HIS A 18 -8.45 -14.53 6.78
N VAL A 19 -8.49 -15.60 5.99
CA VAL A 19 -9.23 -16.83 6.33
C VAL A 19 -8.39 -17.77 7.18
N ASP A 20 -7.12 -17.89 6.88
CA ASP A 20 -6.21 -18.86 7.52
C ASP A 20 -5.43 -18.19 8.66
N ALA A 21 -6.13 -17.78 9.73
CA ALA A 21 -5.56 -16.99 10.84
C ALA A 21 -4.35 -17.67 11.53
N ASP A 22 -4.31 -19.02 11.54
CA ASP A 22 -3.23 -19.81 12.15
C ASP A 22 -2.15 -20.22 11.14
N ALA A 23 -2.25 -19.76 9.89
CA ALA A 23 -1.28 -20.07 8.84
C ALA A 23 -0.39 -18.87 8.51
N VAL A 24 0.84 -19.13 8.12
CA VAL A 24 1.73 -18.14 7.50
C VAL A 24 1.48 -18.17 6.00
N VAL A 25 0.96 -17.07 5.45
CA VAL A 25 0.73 -16.92 4.02
C VAL A 25 1.83 -16.02 3.43
N THR A 26 2.52 -16.52 2.42
CA THR A 26 3.63 -15.82 1.77
C THR A 26 3.33 -15.66 0.29
N GLU A 27 3.38 -14.44 -0.22
CA GLU A 27 3.26 -14.14 -1.65
C GLU A 27 4.60 -14.29 -2.35
N SER A 28 4.59 -14.79 -3.60
CA SER A 28 5.78 -14.97 -4.44
C SER A 28 6.91 -15.72 -3.72
N ALA A 29 6.54 -16.84 -3.08
CA ALA A 29 7.48 -17.63 -2.29
C ALA A 29 8.47 -18.37 -3.19
N MET A 30 9.78 -18.17 -2.98
CA MET A 30 10.84 -18.88 -3.68
C MET A 30 11.19 -20.17 -2.93
N LEU A 31 10.91 -21.32 -3.55
CA LEU A 31 11.17 -22.64 -2.96
C LEU A 31 12.26 -23.36 -3.71
N PRO A 32 13.14 -24.09 -3.03
CA PRO A 32 14.09 -24.98 -3.68
C PRO A 32 13.37 -26.15 -4.35
N ASP A 33 13.74 -26.46 -5.58
CA ASP A 33 13.31 -27.65 -6.29
C ASP A 33 14.31 -28.80 -6.13
N ARG A 34 13.94 -29.99 -6.56
CA ARG A 34 14.79 -31.17 -6.46
C ARG A 34 16.09 -31.12 -7.30
N THR A 35 16.17 -30.14 -8.21
CA THR A 35 17.40 -29.95 -9.03
C THR A 35 18.35 -28.93 -8.39
N GLY A 36 17.98 -28.32 -7.25
CA GLY A 36 18.74 -27.29 -6.56
C GLY A 36 18.49 -25.88 -7.09
N GLY A 37 17.54 -25.71 -8.02
CA GLY A 37 17.06 -24.42 -8.48
C GLY A 37 16.04 -23.83 -7.50
N LEU A 38 15.69 -22.55 -7.72
CA LEU A 38 14.60 -21.89 -7.02
C LEU A 38 13.41 -21.72 -7.96
N ARG A 39 12.22 -22.11 -7.48
CA ARG A 39 10.96 -21.89 -8.18
C ARG A 39 10.03 -21.05 -7.36
N GLU A 40 9.42 -20.08 -8.00
CA GLU A 40 8.41 -19.24 -7.39
C GLU A 40 7.07 -19.98 -7.31
N VAL A 41 6.40 -19.82 -6.17
CA VAL A 41 4.99 -20.17 -5.95
C VAL A 41 4.24 -18.89 -5.71
N ASP A 42 3.16 -18.62 -6.45
CA ASP A 42 2.45 -17.34 -6.39
C ASP A 42 1.95 -17.01 -4.97
N VAL A 43 1.35 -18.00 -4.28
CA VAL A 43 0.99 -17.89 -2.86
C VAL A 43 1.32 -19.20 -2.16
N LEU A 44 2.14 -19.17 -1.13
CA LEU A 44 2.45 -20.29 -0.26
C LEU A 44 1.71 -20.15 1.07
N ILE A 45 0.95 -21.17 1.43
CA ILE A 45 0.27 -21.26 2.73
C ILE A 45 1.01 -22.33 3.55
N THR A 46 1.50 -21.94 4.71
CA THR A 46 2.19 -22.81 5.64
C THR A 46 1.44 -22.87 6.95
N SER A 47 0.93 -24.04 7.31
CA SER A 47 0.17 -24.27 8.54
C SER A 47 0.71 -25.47 9.30
N ARG A 48 0.12 -25.74 10.47
CA ARG A 48 0.43 -26.96 11.25
C ARG A 48 -0.81 -27.84 11.34
N ALA A 49 -0.65 -29.12 11.00
CA ALA A 49 -1.66 -30.13 11.23
C ALA A 49 -1.82 -30.41 12.74
N ARG A 50 -2.91 -31.08 13.12
CA ARG A 50 -3.19 -31.41 14.55
C ARG A 50 -2.10 -32.28 15.20
N ASP A 51 -1.37 -33.05 14.42
CA ASP A 51 -0.24 -33.86 14.85
C ASP A 51 1.09 -33.09 14.97
N GLY A 52 1.06 -31.77 14.73
CA GLY A 52 2.22 -30.87 14.75
C GLY A 52 3.04 -30.84 13.46
N ARG A 53 2.73 -31.67 12.48
CA ARG A 53 3.39 -31.69 11.17
C ARG A 53 3.12 -30.38 10.41
N GLN A 54 4.16 -29.82 9.80
CA GLN A 54 4.00 -28.69 8.89
C GLN A 54 3.29 -29.13 7.60
N VAL A 55 2.29 -28.36 7.20
CA VAL A 55 1.57 -28.53 5.94
C VAL A 55 1.84 -27.34 5.04
N ARG A 56 2.24 -27.60 3.80
CA ARG A 56 2.58 -26.59 2.80
C ARG A 56 1.68 -26.74 1.59
N ILE A 57 0.89 -25.67 1.32
CA ILE A 57 -0.02 -25.62 0.17
C ILE A 57 0.48 -24.56 -0.79
N GLY A 58 0.76 -24.94 -2.02
CA GLY A 58 1.12 -24.02 -3.10
C GLY A 58 -0.11 -23.61 -3.88
N VAL A 59 -0.28 -22.32 -4.13
CA VAL A 59 -1.36 -21.77 -4.94
C VAL A 59 -0.78 -21.08 -6.17
N GLU A 60 -1.24 -21.47 -7.36
CA GLU A 60 -0.88 -20.85 -8.63
C GLU A 60 -2.07 -20.06 -9.16
N CYS A 61 -1.85 -18.80 -9.50
CA CYS A 61 -2.87 -17.87 -9.89
C CYS A 61 -2.77 -17.49 -11.37
N ARG A 62 -3.88 -17.46 -12.08
CA ARG A 62 -3.93 -17.02 -13.47
C ARG A 62 -5.09 -16.12 -13.74
N ASP A 63 -4.78 -14.85 -14.09
CA ASP A 63 -5.76 -13.87 -14.52
C ASP A 63 -5.69 -13.68 -16.04
N HIS A 64 -6.45 -14.48 -16.76
CA HIS A 64 -6.51 -14.43 -18.22
C HIS A 64 -7.96 -14.49 -18.68
N ARG A 65 -8.27 -13.81 -19.79
CA ARG A 65 -9.61 -13.87 -20.41
C ARG A 65 -9.95 -15.27 -20.94
N GLN A 66 -8.94 -15.99 -21.40
CA GLN A 66 -9.09 -17.36 -21.88
C GLN A 66 -8.90 -18.37 -20.75
N LYS A 67 -9.77 -19.36 -20.71
CA LYS A 67 -9.65 -20.47 -19.76
C LYS A 67 -8.33 -21.19 -19.93
N PRO A 68 -7.58 -21.42 -18.86
CA PRO A 68 -6.40 -22.27 -18.90
C PRO A 68 -6.68 -23.64 -19.49
N ASP A 69 -5.76 -24.08 -20.34
CA ASP A 69 -5.79 -25.35 -21.01
C ASP A 69 -5.04 -26.45 -20.22
N ILE A 70 -4.94 -27.63 -20.82
CA ILE A 70 -4.25 -28.78 -20.25
C ILE A 70 -2.75 -28.48 -20.03
N THR A 71 -2.15 -27.65 -20.88
CA THR A 71 -0.71 -27.34 -20.84
C THR A 71 -0.32 -26.65 -19.55
N TRP A 72 -1.13 -25.68 -19.08
CA TRP A 72 -0.89 -25.06 -17.78
C TRP A 72 -1.05 -26.07 -16.64
N GLY A 73 -2.06 -26.94 -16.69
CA GLY A 73 -2.22 -28.02 -15.73
C GLY A 73 -0.98 -28.92 -15.67
N GLU A 74 -0.38 -29.28 -16.80
CA GLU A 74 0.85 -30.09 -16.86
C GLU A 74 2.06 -29.34 -16.27
N GLN A 75 2.19 -28.06 -16.54
CA GLN A 75 3.25 -27.25 -15.94
C GLN A 75 3.14 -27.21 -14.41
N VAL A 76 1.93 -27.01 -13.87
CA VAL A 76 1.69 -27.02 -12.42
C VAL A 76 1.92 -28.39 -11.80
N VAL A 77 1.50 -29.47 -12.46
CA VAL A 77 1.79 -30.86 -12.02
C VAL A 77 3.29 -31.10 -11.92
N THR A 78 4.05 -30.72 -12.94
CA THR A 78 5.51 -30.86 -12.95
C THR A 78 6.15 -30.05 -11.83
N LYS A 79 5.70 -28.80 -11.66
CA LYS A 79 6.17 -27.91 -10.59
C LYS A 79 5.90 -28.51 -9.20
N HIS A 80 4.68 -29.05 -9.00
CA HIS A 80 4.31 -29.71 -7.74
C HIS A 80 5.20 -30.93 -7.44
N ALA A 81 5.49 -31.74 -8.45
CA ALA A 81 6.35 -32.91 -8.29
C ALA A 81 7.80 -32.56 -7.89
N ASP A 82 8.27 -31.37 -8.29
CA ASP A 82 9.62 -30.90 -8.00
C ASP A 82 9.74 -30.15 -6.66
N LEU A 83 8.62 -29.67 -6.12
CA LEU A 83 8.57 -28.94 -4.86
C LEU A 83 8.06 -29.82 -3.72
N GLU A 84 8.58 -29.64 -2.52
CA GLU A 84 8.10 -30.32 -1.32
C GLU A 84 6.83 -29.66 -0.78
N LEU A 85 5.72 -29.83 -1.52
CA LEU A 85 4.39 -29.33 -1.16
C LEU A 85 3.45 -30.50 -0.86
N ASP A 86 2.58 -30.33 0.13
CA ASP A 86 1.56 -31.35 0.46
C ASP A 86 0.36 -31.27 -0.50
N GLN A 87 0.04 -30.07 -0.98
CA GLN A 87 -1.07 -29.82 -1.88
C GLN A 87 -0.78 -28.67 -2.85
N MET A 88 -1.36 -28.75 -4.04
CA MET A 88 -1.42 -27.64 -5.00
C MET A 88 -2.85 -27.23 -5.26
N VAL A 89 -3.04 -25.90 -5.40
CA VAL A 89 -4.30 -25.28 -5.79
C VAL A 89 -4.03 -24.43 -7.03
N MET A 90 -4.89 -24.53 -8.03
CA MET A 90 -4.88 -23.64 -9.19
C MET A 90 -6.08 -22.72 -9.12
N VAL A 91 -5.84 -21.40 -9.18
CA VAL A 91 -6.88 -20.38 -9.15
C VAL A 91 -6.90 -19.65 -10.49
N SER A 92 -8.06 -19.63 -11.15
CA SER A 92 -8.22 -18.96 -12.44
C SER A 92 -9.44 -18.05 -12.46
N SER A 93 -9.25 -16.79 -12.87
CA SER A 93 -10.35 -15.80 -12.98
C SER A 93 -11.39 -16.15 -14.06
N SER A 94 -11.02 -16.95 -15.05
CA SER A 94 -11.88 -17.34 -16.19
C SER A 94 -12.39 -18.78 -16.14
N GLY A 95 -12.07 -19.53 -15.07
CA GLY A 95 -12.38 -20.95 -14.97
C GLY A 95 -11.36 -21.82 -15.72
N PHE A 96 -11.72 -23.07 -16.01
CA PHE A 96 -10.83 -24.08 -16.61
C PHE A 96 -11.47 -24.79 -17.80
N THR A 97 -10.66 -25.27 -18.73
CA THR A 97 -11.13 -26.18 -19.78
C THR A 97 -11.39 -27.59 -19.24
N ALA A 98 -12.22 -28.37 -19.91
CA ALA A 98 -12.52 -29.77 -19.50
C ALA A 98 -11.22 -30.62 -19.41
N GLY A 99 -10.25 -30.39 -20.29
CA GLY A 99 -8.97 -31.07 -20.26
C GLY A 99 -8.13 -30.73 -19.02
N ALA A 100 -8.09 -29.44 -18.64
CA ALA A 100 -7.42 -28.99 -17.43
C ALA A 100 -8.09 -29.59 -16.17
N VAL A 101 -9.44 -29.61 -16.13
CA VAL A 101 -10.20 -30.21 -15.02
C VAL A 101 -9.89 -31.69 -14.87
N ALA A 102 -9.93 -32.46 -15.98
CA ALA A 102 -9.62 -33.90 -15.94
C ALA A 102 -8.19 -34.15 -15.44
N LYS A 103 -7.22 -33.37 -15.91
CA LYS A 103 -5.82 -33.47 -15.50
C LYS A 103 -5.61 -33.16 -14.03
N ALA A 104 -6.14 -32.02 -13.56
CA ALA A 104 -6.05 -31.63 -12.16
C ALA A 104 -6.66 -32.68 -11.22
N ARG A 105 -7.83 -33.19 -11.55
CA ARG A 105 -8.50 -34.27 -10.79
C ARG A 105 -7.63 -35.53 -10.70
N TYR A 106 -6.99 -35.92 -11.79
CA TYR A 106 -6.12 -37.13 -11.83
C TYR A 106 -4.93 -36.95 -10.87
N TYR A 107 -4.37 -35.75 -10.76
CA TYR A 107 -3.21 -35.47 -9.91
C TYR A 107 -3.56 -34.93 -8.53
N GLY A 108 -4.85 -34.88 -8.16
CA GLY A 108 -5.29 -34.37 -6.86
C GLY A 108 -5.08 -32.87 -6.66
N ILE A 109 -4.99 -32.11 -7.75
CA ILE A 109 -4.86 -30.66 -7.71
C ILE A 109 -6.25 -30.04 -7.57
N GLU A 110 -6.42 -29.17 -6.59
CA GLU A 110 -7.67 -28.43 -6.40
C GLU A 110 -7.76 -27.29 -7.42
N LEU A 111 -8.96 -27.12 -7.99
CA LEU A 111 -9.27 -26.04 -8.93
C LEU A 111 -10.27 -25.07 -8.30
N VAL A 112 -9.91 -23.80 -8.31
CA VAL A 112 -10.73 -22.72 -7.75
C VAL A 112 -10.97 -21.66 -8.81
N THR A 113 -12.22 -21.22 -8.91
CA THR A 113 -12.62 -20.08 -9.76
C THR A 113 -13.49 -19.17 -8.91
N PRO A 114 -13.19 -17.84 -8.86
CA PRO A 114 -14.07 -16.92 -8.18
C PRO A 114 -15.47 -16.94 -8.77
N GLU A 115 -16.47 -17.11 -7.92
CA GLU A 115 -17.87 -17.12 -8.32
C GLU A 115 -18.40 -15.68 -8.44
N ARG A 116 -19.21 -15.41 -9.46
CA ARG A 116 -19.89 -14.13 -9.69
C ARG A 116 -21.36 -14.39 -10.06
N PRO A 117 -22.30 -13.53 -9.60
CA PRO A 117 -22.21 -12.36 -8.71
C PRO A 117 -22.46 -12.73 -7.23
N ILE A 118 -22.04 -11.87 -6.30
CA ILE A 118 -22.45 -11.92 -4.90
C ILE A 118 -23.91 -11.50 -4.82
N PRO A 119 -24.76 -12.20 -4.03
CA PRO A 119 -26.14 -11.78 -3.79
C PRO A 119 -26.20 -10.37 -3.22
N ALA A 120 -27.11 -9.54 -3.74
CA ALA A 120 -27.29 -8.15 -3.31
C ALA A 120 -27.72 -8.01 -1.83
N ASP A 121 -28.25 -9.07 -1.24
CA ASP A 121 -28.69 -9.18 0.15
C ASP A 121 -27.58 -9.70 1.11
N GLY A 122 -26.43 -10.09 0.56
CA GLY A 122 -25.24 -10.45 1.36
C GLY A 122 -24.61 -9.26 2.08
N PRO A 123 -23.72 -9.50 3.07
CA PRO A 123 -23.06 -8.43 3.83
C PRO A 123 -22.40 -7.38 2.94
N LEU A 124 -21.73 -7.80 1.88
CA LEU A 124 -21.08 -6.90 0.92
C LEU A 124 -22.07 -6.21 -0.03
N GLY A 125 -23.21 -6.85 -0.35
CA GLY A 125 -24.30 -6.21 -1.09
C GLY A 125 -25.00 -5.12 -0.29
N ARG A 126 -25.05 -5.24 1.05
CA ARG A 126 -25.59 -4.22 1.98
C ARG A 126 -24.67 -3.00 2.13
N LEU A 127 -23.38 -3.12 1.84
CA LEU A 127 -22.49 -1.97 1.77
C LEU A 127 -22.89 -0.98 0.67
N GLY A 128 -23.97 -1.31 -0.09
CA GLY A 128 -24.69 -0.48 -1.06
C GLY A 128 -23.80 0.46 -1.79
N GLN A 129 -23.08 0.02 -2.83
CA GLN A 129 -22.12 0.79 -3.59
C GLN A 129 -21.36 1.81 -2.71
N PRO A 130 -20.44 1.37 -1.84
CA PRO A 130 -19.65 2.33 -1.11
C PRO A 130 -18.92 3.17 -2.16
N HIS A 131 -19.16 4.46 -2.13
CA HIS A 131 -18.36 5.39 -2.91
C HIS A 131 -16.97 5.44 -2.25
N LEU A 132 -16.18 4.40 -2.50
CA LEU A 132 -14.79 4.42 -2.13
C LEU A 132 -14.09 5.40 -3.06
N GLU A 133 -13.33 6.30 -2.49
CA GLU A 133 -12.52 7.26 -3.23
C GLU A 133 -11.08 7.15 -2.73
N PHE A 134 -10.18 7.06 -3.66
CA PHE A 134 -8.80 7.43 -3.37
C PHE A 134 -8.70 8.94 -3.38
N ARG A 135 -8.19 9.48 -2.30
CA ARG A 135 -7.98 10.92 -2.14
C ARG A 135 -6.50 11.20 -2.03
N ASP A 136 -6.04 12.13 -2.86
CA ASP A 136 -4.66 12.60 -2.88
C ASP A 136 -4.62 14.10 -2.66
N LEU A 137 -3.61 14.57 -1.92
CA LEU A 137 -3.38 15.98 -1.65
C LEU A 137 -2.29 16.50 -2.59
N ILE A 138 -2.71 17.23 -3.60
CA ILE A 138 -1.81 17.90 -4.54
C ILE A 138 -1.42 19.26 -3.96
N ARG A 139 -0.15 19.43 -3.62
CA ARG A 139 0.41 20.72 -3.21
C ARG A 139 0.55 21.60 -4.45
N GLU A 140 -0.02 22.81 -4.42
CA GLU A 140 0.03 23.72 -5.56
C GLU A 140 1.12 24.78 -5.42
N ARG A 141 1.05 25.56 -4.34
CA ARG A 141 2.03 26.63 -4.09
C ARG A 141 2.10 27.01 -2.62
N LEU A 142 3.27 27.45 -2.22
CA LEU A 142 3.45 28.14 -0.95
C LEU A 142 2.93 29.59 -1.08
N ILE A 143 1.94 29.95 -0.27
CA ILE A 143 1.28 31.27 -0.32
C ILE A 143 2.05 32.26 0.55
N SER A 144 2.32 31.90 1.81
CA SER A 144 3.04 32.74 2.75
C SER A 144 3.74 31.92 3.81
N VAL A 145 4.84 32.44 4.34
CA VAL A 145 5.52 31.92 5.52
C VAL A 145 5.86 33.08 6.44
N LEU A 146 5.45 32.95 7.71
CA LEU A 146 5.88 33.83 8.79
C LEU A 146 6.81 33.05 9.70
N GLY A 147 8.07 33.47 9.81
CA GLY A 147 9.06 32.87 10.69
C GLY A 147 9.26 33.68 11.96
N GLN A 148 9.38 33.02 13.10
CA GLN A 148 9.89 33.63 14.33
C GLN A 148 11.41 33.51 14.31
N VAL A 149 12.07 34.64 14.17
CA VAL A 149 13.53 34.71 14.13
C VAL A 149 14.05 35.57 15.28
N GLY A 150 15.19 35.16 15.82
CA GLY A 150 15.74 35.86 16.95
C GLY A 150 17.25 35.78 17.08
N ARG A 151 17.79 36.65 17.94
CA ARG A 151 19.17 36.67 18.36
C ARG A 151 19.24 37.08 19.83
N ASN A 152 20.01 36.34 20.62
CA ASN A 152 20.26 36.67 22.05
C ASN A 152 19.00 36.82 22.93
N GLY A 153 17.93 36.07 22.64
CA GLY A 153 16.72 36.09 23.46
C GLY A 153 15.59 37.00 22.95
N ASP A 154 15.89 37.89 22.00
CA ASP A 154 14.85 38.66 21.30
C ASP A 154 14.28 37.86 20.14
N SER A 155 12.96 37.85 19.96
CA SER A 155 12.28 37.16 18.86
C SER A 155 11.33 38.15 18.15
N GLN A 156 11.35 38.06 16.81
CA GLN A 156 10.44 38.85 15.97
C GLN A 156 9.84 38.01 14.85
N ALA A 157 8.61 38.31 14.47
CA ALA A 157 7.99 37.70 13.32
C ALA A 157 8.40 38.39 12.03
N ILE A 158 8.87 37.64 11.04
CA ILE A 158 9.20 38.19 9.72
C ILE A 158 8.57 37.33 8.62
N ALA A 159 8.19 37.97 7.51
CA ALA A 159 7.76 37.28 6.33
C ALA A 159 8.99 36.67 5.62
N LEU A 160 8.92 35.38 5.34
CA LEU A 160 9.97 34.63 4.67
C LEU A 160 9.57 34.37 3.22
N PRO A 161 10.32 34.89 2.23
CA PRO A 161 10.12 34.51 0.83
C PRO A 161 10.35 32.99 0.63
N ALA A 162 9.55 32.34 -0.18
CA ALA A 162 9.67 30.91 -0.47
C ALA A 162 11.07 30.48 -0.92
N GLY A 163 11.75 31.30 -1.72
CA GLY A 163 13.11 31.07 -2.19
C GLY A 163 14.23 31.58 -1.25
N ALA A 164 13.90 32.09 -0.06
CA ALA A 164 14.94 32.52 0.87
C ALA A 164 15.77 31.31 1.33
N ALA A 165 17.10 31.52 1.41
CA ALA A 165 18.01 30.47 1.84
C ALA A 165 17.96 30.25 3.35
N VAL A 166 18.03 29.02 3.74
CA VAL A 166 18.08 28.52 5.11
C VAL A 166 19.49 27.96 5.35
N PHE A 167 20.11 28.35 6.46
CA PHE A 167 21.49 28.03 6.78
C PHE A 167 21.62 27.26 8.09
N ASP A 168 22.76 26.58 8.27
CA ASP A 168 23.20 26.09 9.57
C ASP A 168 23.94 27.19 10.37
N ALA A 169 24.43 26.85 11.56
CA ALA A 169 25.14 27.78 12.43
C ALA A 169 26.51 28.23 11.83
N GLU A 170 27.10 27.44 10.96
CA GLU A 170 28.36 27.72 10.26
C GLU A 170 28.15 28.58 9.00
N GLY A 171 26.87 28.85 8.64
CA GLY A 171 26.49 29.65 7.47
C GLY A 171 26.49 28.84 6.17
N MET A 172 26.48 27.50 6.26
CA MET A 172 26.30 26.63 5.11
C MET A 172 24.80 26.55 4.74
N MET A 173 24.48 26.74 3.48
CA MET A 173 23.12 26.64 2.98
C MET A 173 22.61 25.19 3.11
N LEU A 174 21.49 25.02 3.77
CA LEU A 174 20.82 23.73 3.95
C LEU A 174 19.75 23.50 2.86
N CYS A 175 18.86 24.46 2.67
CA CYS A 175 17.72 24.38 1.75
C CYS A 175 17.11 25.79 1.55
N SER A 176 16.07 25.87 0.76
CA SER A 176 15.17 27.04 0.70
C SER A 176 14.04 26.94 1.75
N VAL A 177 13.38 28.07 2.04
CA VAL A 177 12.20 28.09 2.91
C VAL A 177 11.09 27.17 2.38
N ALA A 178 10.89 27.12 1.07
CA ALA A 178 9.90 26.22 0.47
C ALA A 178 10.22 24.73 0.70
N GLU A 179 11.50 24.36 0.56
CA GLU A 179 11.96 23.00 0.84
C GLU A 179 11.86 22.67 2.34
N LEU A 180 12.18 23.62 3.22
CA LEU A 180 12.00 23.47 4.66
C LEU A 180 10.55 23.14 5.01
N VAL A 181 9.58 23.93 4.51
CA VAL A 181 8.15 23.66 4.70
C VAL A 181 7.77 22.29 4.13
N GLY A 182 8.33 21.91 2.98
CA GLY A 182 8.13 20.59 2.36
C GLY A 182 8.54 19.44 3.28
N ILE A 183 9.71 19.52 3.90
CA ILE A 183 10.24 18.51 4.84
C ILE A 183 9.25 18.24 5.98
N PHE A 184 8.69 19.30 6.56
CA PHE A 184 7.71 19.15 7.66
C PHE A 184 6.37 18.61 7.19
N LEU A 185 5.93 18.94 5.98
CA LEU A 185 4.73 18.37 5.39
C LEU A 185 4.87 16.89 5.06
N ASP A 186 6.03 16.45 4.61
CA ASP A 186 6.30 15.03 4.30
C ASP A 186 6.30 14.17 5.56
N GLY A 187 6.68 14.74 6.70
CA GLY A 187 6.60 14.08 8.01
C GLY A 187 5.25 14.19 8.72
N ALA A 188 4.31 14.99 8.20
CA ALA A 188 3.03 15.24 8.85
C ALA A 188 1.99 14.17 8.51
N ASP A 189 1.19 13.76 9.51
CA ASP A 189 0.02 12.91 9.27
C ASP A 189 -1.14 13.75 8.73
N LEU A 190 -1.29 13.77 7.42
CA LEU A 190 -2.33 14.52 6.72
C LEU A 190 -3.60 13.71 6.43
N ARG A 191 -3.70 12.45 6.90
CA ARG A 191 -4.81 11.54 6.57
C ARG A 191 -6.17 12.12 6.93
N GLU A 192 -6.30 12.69 8.10
CA GLU A 192 -7.56 13.29 8.56
C GLU A 192 -7.91 14.55 7.75
N VAL A 193 -6.92 15.38 7.47
CA VAL A 193 -7.07 16.58 6.64
C VAL A 193 -7.56 16.19 5.24
N VAL A 194 -6.92 15.22 4.60
CA VAL A 194 -7.30 14.73 3.27
C VAL A 194 -8.69 14.09 3.28
N ALA A 195 -9.03 13.35 4.34
CA ALA A 195 -10.34 12.71 4.46
C ALA A 195 -11.49 13.72 4.55
N GLN A 196 -11.29 14.85 5.24
CA GLN A 196 -12.31 15.86 5.49
C GLN A 196 -12.29 17.01 4.47
N ALA A 197 -11.20 17.21 3.75
CA ALA A 197 -11.07 18.32 2.82
C ALA A 197 -12.10 18.25 1.67
N PRO A 198 -12.70 19.38 1.26
CA PRO A 198 -13.58 19.43 0.09
C PRO A 198 -12.78 19.11 -1.20
N ARG A 199 -13.49 18.66 -2.25
CA ARG A 199 -12.90 18.40 -3.58
C ARG A 199 -12.56 19.69 -4.34
N GLN A 200 -12.06 20.69 -3.66
CA GLN A 200 -11.72 22.01 -4.19
C GLN A 200 -10.35 22.42 -3.67
N SER A 201 -9.82 23.50 -4.21
CA SER A 201 -8.62 24.11 -3.66
C SER A 201 -8.86 24.53 -2.21
N VAL A 202 -7.94 24.18 -1.33
CA VAL A 202 -7.97 24.49 0.10
C VAL A 202 -6.67 25.20 0.48
N GLU A 203 -6.73 26.01 1.51
CA GLU A 203 -5.54 26.54 2.15
C GLU A 203 -5.20 25.66 3.36
N LEU A 204 -4.01 25.09 3.34
CA LEU A 204 -3.45 24.36 4.46
C LEU A 204 -2.58 25.29 5.27
N ARG A 205 -2.81 25.33 6.59
CA ARG A 205 -1.93 26.02 7.52
C ARG A 205 -1.09 25.00 8.27
N VAL A 206 0.23 25.22 8.25
CA VAL A 206 1.23 24.40 8.93
C VAL A 206 1.93 25.27 9.94
N GLN A 207 1.79 24.94 11.21
CA GLN A 207 2.47 25.61 12.32
C GLN A 207 3.51 24.64 12.89
N VAL A 208 4.74 25.11 12.96
CA VAL A 208 5.86 24.34 13.49
C VAL A 208 6.57 25.18 14.52
N SER A 209 6.66 24.66 15.74
CA SER A 209 7.29 25.34 16.87
C SER A 209 8.44 24.51 17.43
N ASP A 210 9.46 25.19 17.94
CA ASP A 210 10.64 24.58 18.58
C ASP A 210 11.24 23.41 17.76
N PHE A 211 11.33 23.57 16.44
CA PHE A 211 11.77 22.51 15.57
C PHE A 211 13.30 22.41 15.45
N VAL A 212 13.72 21.21 15.13
CA VAL A 212 15.12 20.93 14.76
C VAL A 212 15.14 20.10 13.46
N LEU A 213 16.10 20.39 12.60
CA LEU A 213 16.38 19.54 11.45
C LEU A 213 17.37 18.44 11.85
N ARG A 214 17.31 17.31 11.13
CA ARG A 214 18.29 16.23 11.22
C ARG A 214 18.65 15.79 9.81
N ARG A 215 19.92 15.56 9.53
CA ARG A 215 20.37 15.09 8.19
C ARG A 215 19.92 13.65 7.90
N ASN A 216 19.83 12.82 8.95
CA ASN A 216 19.41 11.42 8.88
C ASN A 216 18.65 11.06 10.16
N GLU A 217 17.89 9.96 10.13
CA GLU A 217 17.30 9.38 11.34
C GLU A 217 18.41 9.07 12.36
N GLY A 218 18.34 9.72 13.53
CA GLY A 218 19.34 9.59 14.61
C GLY A 218 20.56 10.54 14.50
N GLY A 219 20.63 11.40 13.48
CA GLY A 219 21.67 12.43 13.37
C GLY A 219 21.53 13.53 14.43
N ASP A 220 22.62 14.28 14.67
CA ASP A 220 22.62 15.43 15.56
C ASP A 220 21.62 16.51 15.10
N PRO A 221 20.95 17.19 16.03
CA PRO A 221 20.04 18.28 15.72
C PRO A 221 20.80 19.45 15.11
N ILE A 222 20.24 20.03 14.05
CA ILE A 222 20.79 21.18 13.34
C ILE A 222 19.91 22.38 13.65
N GLU A 223 20.50 23.42 14.23
CA GLU A 223 19.84 24.72 14.37
C GLU A 223 19.74 25.41 13.01
N VAL A 224 18.64 26.09 12.80
CA VAL A 224 18.28 26.67 11.50
C VAL A 224 18.30 28.17 11.56
N PHE A 225 18.88 28.80 10.55
CA PHE A 225 19.07 30.25 10.48
C PHE A 225 18.59 30.82 9.16
N ILE A 226 18.15 32.09 9.21
CA ILE A 226 17.81 32.89 8.03
C ILE A 226 18.79 34.04 7.91
N GLY A 227 19.33 34.23 6.71
CA GLY A 227 20.23 35.33 6.41
C GLY A 227 19.49 36.67 6.26
N THR A 228 20.00 37.74 6.88
CA THR A 228 19.56 39.10 6.67
C THR A 228 20.29 39.76 5.50
N ARG A 229 19.79 40.90 5.00
CA ARG A 229 20.46 41.69 3.95
C ARG A 229 21.84 42.16 4.33
N ASP A 230 22.06 42.35 5.62
CA ASP A 230 23.34 42.82 6.18
C ASP A 230 24.32 41.70 6.49
N GLY A 231 24.01 40.47 6.03
CA GLY A 231 24.86 39.29 6.17
C GLY A 231 24.83 38.62 7.55
N HIS A 232 23.93 39.03 8.45
CA HIS A 232 23.75 38.37 9.75
C HIS A 232 22.84 37.15 9.63
N LEU A 233 23.09 36.15 10.48
CA LEU A 233 22.22 34.99 10.65
C LEU A 233 21.32 35.19 11.86
N LEU A 234 20.01 35.02 11.66
CA LEU A 234 19.00 35.01 12.71
C LEU A 234 18.48 33.58 12.87
N ARG A 235 18.49 33.07 14.08
CA ARG A 235 17.95 31.74 14.37
C ARG A 235 16.45 31.70 14.10
N LEU A 236 16.00 30.72 13.32
CA LEU A 236 14.59 30.45 13.08
C LEU A 236 14.13 29.38 14.07
N THR A 237 13.17 29.71 14.95
CA THR A 237 12.65 28.82 15.99
C THR A 237 11.30 28.24 15.63
N ASP A 238 10.46 29.04 14.96
CA ASP A 238 9.09 28.67 14.65
C ASP A 238 8.71 29.21 13.28
N PHE A 239 7.77 28.58 12.62
CA PHE A 239 7.15 29.17 11.44
C PHE A 239 5.67 28.80 11.30
N ASP A 240 4.90 29.70 10.69
CA ASP A 240 3.53 29.48 10.23
C ASP A 240 3.51 29.61 8.71
N ALA A 241 3.19 28.53 8.01
CA ALA A 241 3.13 28.49 6.57
C ALA A 241 1.70 28.24 6.09
N VAL A 242 1.31 28.96 5.04
CA VAL A 242 0.05 28.77 4.33
C VAL A 242 0.36 28.26 2.93
N LEU A 243 -0.21 27.10 2.57
CA LEU A 243 -0.07 26.49 1.27
C LEU A 243 -1.42 26.38 0.58
N GLY A 244 -1.44 26.68 -0.72
CA GLY A 244 -2.51 26.25 -1.60
C GLY A 244 -2.35 24.78 -1.89
N ALA A 245 -3.43 24.04 -1.71
CA ALA A 245 -3.50 22.62 -2.05
C ALA A 245 -4.87 22.30 -2.64
N ARG A 246 -4.98 21.21 -3.37
CA ARG A 246 -6.27 20.65 -3.79
C ARG A 246 -6.33 19.16 -3.50
N VAL A 247 -7.52 18.69 -3.19
CA VAL A 247 -7.76 17.25 -3.03
C VAL A 247 -8.29 16.71 -4.34
N GLU A 248 -7.55 15.80 -4.94
CA GLU A 248 -8.04 14.94 -6.01
C GLU A 248 -8.72 13.73 -5.40
N ALA A 249 -10.00 13.54 -5.74
CA ALA A 249 -10.76 12.38 -5.33
C ALA A 249 -11.10 11.57 -6.57
N ARG A 250 -10.65 10.32 -6.62
CA ARG A 250 -10.90 9.39 -7.71
C ARG A 250 -11.81 8.27 -7.23
N PRO A 251 -13.02 8.11 -7.79
CA PRO A 251 -13.91 7.02 -7.40
C PRO A 251 -13.26 5.68 -7.77
N VAL A 252 -13.37 4.72 -6.88
CA VAL A 252 -12.91 3.35 -7.09
C VAL A 252 -14.11 2.47 -7.40
N LEU A 253 -14.10 1.86 -8.57
CA LEU A 253 -15.12 0.88 -8.93
C LEU A 253 -14.82 -0.43 -8.20
N LEU A 254 -15.74 -0.84 -7.34
CA LEU A 254 -15.65 -2.08 -6.60
C LEU A 254 -16.28 -3.22 -7.38
N ALA A 255 -15.53 -4.31 -7.53
CA ALA A 255 -16.03 -5.58 -8.06
C ALA A 255 -16.17 -6.57 -6.91
N ALA A 256 -17.35 -7.19 -6.81
CA ALA A 256 -17.63 -8.18 -5.80
C ALA A 256 -17.52 -9.59 -6.38
N ALA A 257 -16.97 -10.54 -5.61
CA ALA A 257 -16.91 -11.95 -5.96
C ALA A 257 -16.81 -12.82 -4.70
N GLU A 258 -16.84 -14.14 -4.87
CA GLU A 258 -16.62 -15.11 -3.82
C GLU A 258 -15.47 -16.03 -4.19
N LEU A 259 -14.63 -16.36 -3.24
CA LEU A 259 -13.52 -17.31 -3.38
C LEU A 259 -13.59 -18.32 -2.23
N GLN A 260 -13.86 -19.59 -2.56
CA GLN A 260 -13.95 -20.69 -1.59
C GLN A 260 -14.84 -20.38 -0.38
N GLY A 261 -16.02 -19.85 -0.62
CA GLY A 261 -16.99 -19.51 0.43
C GLY A 261 -16.72 -18.17 1.15
N THR A 262 -15.65 -17.45 0.78
CA THR A 262 -15.36 -16.12 1.32
C THR A 262 -15.79 -15.06 0.33
N ALA A 263 -16.78 -14.26 0.71
CA ALA A 263 -17.20 -13.11 -0.07
C ALA A 263 -16.17 -11.97 0.06
N TYR A 264 -15.83 -11.33 -1.06
CA TYR A 264 -14.91 -10.21 -1.07
C TYR A 264 -15.31 -9.14 -2.09
N THR A 265 -14.83 -7.95 -1.86
CA THR A 265 -14.94 -6.83 -2.78
C THR A 265 -13.55 -6.26 -3.03
N VAL A 266 -13.22 -6.04 -4.28
CA VAL A 266 -11.92 -5.51 -4.69
C VAL A 266 -12.11 -4.26 -5.53
N GLY A 267 -11.26 -3.26 -5.31
CA GLY A 267 -11.15 -2.07 -6.15
C GLY A 267 -9.70 -1.68 -6.34
N ALA A 268 -9.38 -1.24 -7.55
CA ALA A 268 -8.05 -0.77 -7.89
C ALA A 268 -8.11 0.63 -8.51
N GLY A 269 -7.03 1.39 -8.33
CA GLY A 269 -6.91 2.74 -8.89
C GLY A 269 -5.53 3.32 -8.65
N HIS A 270 -5.34 4.58 -9.03
CA HIS A 270 -4.10 5.30 -8.83
C HIS A 270 -4.30 6.48 -7.88
N VAL A 271 -3.30 6.69 -7.02
CA VAL A 271 -3.18 7.84 -6.11
C VAL A 271 -1.84 8.49 -6.41
N GLY A 272 -1.84 9.64 -7.09
CA GLY A 272 -0.63 10.17 -7.70
C GLY A 272 -0.04 9.16 -8.70
N ASP A 273 1.24 8.87 -8.57
CA ASP A 273 1.97 7.88 -9.38
C ASP A 273 1.89 6.45 -8.83
N ASN A 274 1.25 6.27 -7.68
CA ASN A 274 1.14 4.98 -7.01
C ASN A 274 -0.11 4.21 -7.49
N HIS A 275 0.03 2.90 -7.68
CA HIS A 275 -1.10 2.00 -7.88
C HIS A 275 -1.60 1.49 -6.52
N ALA A 276 -2.89 1.62 -6.27
CA ALA A 276 -3.52 1.16 -5.04
C ALA A 276 -4.58 0.09 -5.32
N LEU A 277 -4.56 -0.97 -4.51
CA LEU A 277 -5.53 -2.05 -4.50
C LEU A 277 -6.16 -2.12 -3.11
N VAL A 278 -7.48 -2.13 -3.03
CA VAL A 278 -8.19 -2.30 -1.77
C VAL A 278 -9.09 -3.53 -1.84
N ILE A 279 -9.09 -4.32 -0.78
CA ILE A 279 -9.85 -5.56 -0.67
C ILE A 279 -10.61 -5.53 0.65
N PHE A 280 -11.91 -5.75 0.56
CA PHE A 280 -12.76 -6.04 1.71
C PHE A 280 -13.18 -7.50 1.64
N SER A 281 -13.08 -8.23 2.74
CA SER A 281 -13.55 -9.60 2.84
C SER A 281 -14.41 -9.78 4.08
N ASP A 282 -15.44 -10.63 3.95
CA ASP A 282 -16.28 -11.08 5.06
C ASP A 282 -15.82 -12.49 5.43
N THR A 283 -15.24 -12.63 6.61
CA THR A 283 -14.69 -13.88 7.10
C THR A 283 -15.44 -14.34 8.35
N PRO A 284 -15.35 -15.61 8.75
CA PRO A 284 -15.93 -16.07 10.01
C PRO A 284 -15.44 -15.31 11.25
N ALA A 285 -14.28 -14.66 11.15
CA ALA A 285 -13.70 -13.83 12.20
C ALA A 285 -14.13 -12.35 12.13
N GLY A 286 -14.97 -11.98 11.14
CA GLY A 286 -15.48 -10.63 10.91
C GLY A 286 -14.97 -9.99 9.62
N GLU A 287 -15.41 -8.76 9.39
CA GLU A 287 -15.00 -7.97 8.22
C GLU A 287 -13.53 -7.54 8.33
N ARG A 288 -12.80 -7.70 7.23
CA ARG A 288 -11.40 -7.30 7.11
C ARG A 288 -11.17 -6.44 5.90
N MET A 289 -10.27 -5.49 6.02
CA MET A 289 -9.84 -4.63 4.93
C MET A 289 -8.33 -4.74 4.77
N SER A 290 -7.89 -4.89 3.53
CA SER A 290 -6.46 -4.79 3.17
C SER A 290 -6.28 -3.76 2.08
N VAL A 291 -5.20 -3.01 2.19
CA VAL A 291 -4.78 -2.05 1.19
C VAL A 291 -3.36 -2.37 0.77
N ARG A 292 -3.13 -2.45 -0.52
CA ARG A 292 -1.80 -2.54 -1.12
C ARG A 292 -1.53 -1.27 -1.90
N VAL A 293 -0.36 -0.68 -1.71
CA VAL A 293 0.12 0.39 -2.57
C VAL A 293 1.43 -0.05 -3.21
N THR A 294 1.51 0.11 -4.51
CA THR A 294 2.74 -0.09 -5.29
C THR A 294 3.17 1.27 -5.83
N ASP A 295 4.35 1.72 -5.45
CA ASP A 295 4.89 2.99 -5.90
C ASP A 295 5.44 2.92 -7.34
N ALA A 296 5.90 4.08 -7.87
CA ALA A 296 6.45 4.18 -9.20
C ALA A 296 7.70 3.32 -9.42
N ASP A 297 8.45 3.02 -8.36
CA ASP A 297 9.64 2.17 -8.39
C ASP A 297 9.31 0.68 -8.23
N GLY A 298 8.02 0.34 -8.08
CA GLY A 298 7.53 -1.01 -7.89
C GLY A 298 7.69 -1.55 -6.47
N GLN A 299 7.96 -0.68 -5.48
CA GLN A 299 7.98 -1.08 -4.08
C GLN A 299 6.54 -1.27 -3.58
N VAL A 300 6.32 -2.33 -2.82
CA VAL A 300 5.00 -2.73 -2.35
C VAL A 300 4.89 -2.49 -0.84
N SER A 301 3.86 -1.79 -0.45
CA SER A 301 3.44 -1.61 0.95
C SER A 301 2.05 -2.19 1.15
N ASN A 302 1.88 -2.98 2.21
CA ASN A 302 0.60 -3.61 2.56
C ASN A 302 0.13 -3.13 3.93
N TRP A 303 -1.15 -2.82 4.04
CA TRP A 303 -1.83 -2.52 5.30
C TRP A 303 -3.03 -3.45 5.47
N ILE A 304 -3.16 -4.03 6.65
CA ILE A 304 -4.31 -4.85 7.04
C ILE A 304 -4.96 -4.15 8.23
N ALA A 305 -6.24 -3.86 8.12
CA ALA A 305 -7.04 -3.30 9.20
C ALA A 305 -8.17 -4.28 9.54
N ASP A 306 -8.25 -4.65 10.81
CA ASP A 306 -9.39 -5.38 11.35
C ASP A 306 -10.44 -4.35 11.76
N ARG A 307 -11.65 -4.47 11.26
CA ARG A 307 -12.78 -3.74 11.82
C ARG A 307 -13.23 -4.51 13.06
N SER A 308 -12.66 -4.15 14.21
CA SER A 308 -13.24 -4.56 15.49
C SER A 308 -14.62 -3.89 15.59
N THR A 309 -15.66 -4.70 15.68
CA THR A 309 -17.03 -4.28 15.99
C THR A 309 -17.09 -3.55 17.32
#